data_bd85404cbd8c28902b8160d8a5f0fa68
#
_entry.id   bd85404cbd8c28902b8160d8a5f0fa68
#
_cell.length_a   1.000
_cell.length_b   1.000
_cell.length_c   1.000
_cell.angle_alpha   90.00
_cell.angle_beta   90.00
_cell.angle_gamma   90.00
#
_symmetry.space_group_name_H-M   'P 1'
#
loop_
_entity.id
_entity.type
_entity.pdbx_description
1 polymer ?
#
loop_
_entity_poly.entity_id
_entity_poly.type
_entity_poly.pdbx_seq_one_letter_code
_entity_poly.pdbx_strand_id
1 'polypeptide(L)'
;MHSVIYRTKLLRECGLVLPKHTFYVDNIYVYKPLPNVRTMYYMNVDFYRYFIGREDQSVNEKVMISRIDQQIKVNKIMLDDVDLWKVPNLKCRKYMFNY
;
A
#
# COMPACT_ATOMS: atom_id res chain seq x y z
N MET A 1 1.93 -3.83 -6.43
CA MET A 1 1.46 -2.49 -6.02
C MET A 1 1.18 -1.55 -7.20
N HIS A 2 2.01 -1.52 -8.20
CA HIS A 2 1.90 -0.56 -9.33
C HIS A 2 0.68 -0.71 -10.24
N SER A 3 -0.08 -1.78 -10.09
CA SER A 3 -1.25 -2.10 -10.93
C SER A 3 -2.59 -1.88 -10.21
N VAL A 4 -2.58 -1.26 -9.04
CA VAL A 4 -3.81 -1.02 -8.28
C VAL A 4 -4.39 0.34 -8.65
N ILE A 5 -5.66 0.34 -9.05
CA ILE A 5 -6.43 1.54 -9.39
C ILE A 5 -7.63 1.63 -8.45
N TYR A 6 -7.76 2.73 -7.74
CA TYR A 6 -8.90 3.02 -6.89
C TYR A 6 -9.79 4.12 -7.48
N ARG A 7 -11.09 4.01 -7.22
CA ARG A 7 -12.00 5.13 -7.47
C ARG A 7 -11.62 6.32 -6.57
N THR A 8 -11.41 7.49 -7.14
CA THR A 8 -10.98 8.69 -6.40
C THR A 8 -11.90 9.03 -5.22
N LYS A 9 -13.21 8.82 -5.38
CA LYS A 9 -14.19 9.03 -4.30
C LYS A 9 -13.85 8.18 -3.07
N LEU A 10 -13.52 6.89 -3.26
CA LEU A 10 -13.14 5.97 -2.17
C LEU A 10 -11.89 6.45 -1.44
N LEU A 11 -10.87 6.91 -2.18
CA LEU A 11 -9.65 7.44 -1.58
C LEU A 11 -9.89 8.68 -0.71
N ARG A 12 -10.82 9.55 -1.14
CA ARG A 12 -11.21 10.74 -0.36
C ARG A 12 -12.01 10.35 0.89
N GLU A 13 -12.94 9.42 0.75
CA GLU A 13 -13.81 8.97 1.85
C GLU A 13 -13.04 8.21 2.93
N CYS A 14 -12.01 7.43 2.57
CA CYS A 14 -11.16 6.74 3.57
C CYS A 14 -10.10 7.66 4.20
N GLY A 15 -10.05 8.94 3.81
CA GLY A 15 -9.10 9.90 4.37
C GLY A 15 -7.64 9.52 4.09
N LEU A 16 -7.34 9.02 2.87
CA LEU A 16 -5.97 8.66 2.51
C LEU A 16 -5.08 9.90 2.49
N VAL A 17 -4.06 9.90 3.34
CA VAL A 17 -2.98 10.89 3.36
C VAL A 17 -1.66 10.15 3.27
N LEU A 18 -0.84 10.52 2.31
CA LEU A 18 0.50 9.95 2.15
C LEU A 18 1.53 10.91 2.75
N PRO A 19 2.44 10.45 3.62
CA PRO A 19 3.48 11.28 4.19
C PRO A 19 4.43 11.80 3.10
N LYS A 20 4.77 13.08 3.16
CA LYS A 20 5.71 13.71 2.23
C LYS A 20 7.14 13.19 2.48
N HIS A 21 7.93 13.14 1.41
CA HIS A 21 9.35 12.75 1.44
C HIS A 21 9.61 11.42 2.16
N THR A 22 8.70 10.45 2.00
CA THR A 22 8.79 9.13 2.62
C THR A 22 8.73 8.06 1.53
N PHE A 23 9.66 7.10 1.57
CA PHE A 23 9.63 5.93 0.70
C PHE A 23 8.60 4.91 1.19
N TYR A 24 8.22 3.99 0.33
CA TYR A 24 7.29 2.88 0.62
C TYR A 24 5.84 3.31 0.94
N VAL A 25 5.47 4.55 0.63
CA VAL A 25 4.10 5.08 0.83
C VAL A 25 3.05 4.37 -0.04
N ASP A 26 3.48 3.69 -1.09
CA ASP A 26 2.67 2.82 -1.92
C ASP A 26 2.02 1.68 -1.11
N ASN A 27 2.66 1.21 -0.03
CA ASN A 27 2.06 0.27 0.91
C ASN A 27 0.82 0.88 1.59
N ILE A 28 0.89 2.12 2.05
CA ILE A 28 -0.26 2.83 2.64
C ILE A 28 -1.37 3.00 1.59
N TYR A 29 -1.00 3.37 0.35
CA TYR A 29 -1.94 3.53 -0.76
C TYR A 29 -2.73 2.25 -1.06
N VAL A 30 -2.08 1.09 -1.00
CA VAL A 30 -2.75 -0.19 -1.22
C VAL A 30 -3.57 -0.60 0.00
N TYR A 31 -3.03 -0.46 1.19
CA TYR A 31 -3.56 -1.04 2.42
C TYR A 31 -4.75 -0.27 3.00
N LYS A 32 -4.61 1.05 3.20
CA LYS A 32 -5.61 1.87 3.91
C LYS A 32 -7.00 1.87 3.29
N PRO A 33 -7.19 1.86 1.94
CA PRO A 33 -8.52 1.83 1.35
C PRO A 33 -9.22 0.47 1.39
N LEU A 34 -8.50 -0.63 1.61
CA LEU A 34 -9.04 -1.99 1.51
C LEU A 34 -10.31 -2.25 2.35
N PRO A 35 -10.43 -1.78 3.60
CA PRO A 35 -11.65 -1.99 4.39
C PRO A 35 -12.91 -1.40 3.74
N ASN A 36 -12.76 -0.38 2.90
CA ASN A 36 -13.85 0.33 2.24
C ASN A 36 -14.16 -0.22 0.83
N VAL A 37 -13.35 -1.17 0.33
CA VAL A 37 -13.56 -1.79 -0.98
C VAL A 37 -14.70 -2.79 -0.91
N ARG A 38 -15.74 -2.57 -1.73
CA ARG A 38 -16.90 -3.47 -1.86
C ARG A 38 -16.79 -4.42 -3.04
N THR A 39 -16.23 -3.93 -4.13
CA THR A 39 -16.08 -4.67 -5.39
C THR A 39 -14.68 -4.48 -5.94
N MET A 40 -14.15 -5.55 -6.54
CA MET A 40 -12.85 -5.54 -7.19
C MET A 40 -12.99 -6.18 -8.57
N TYR A 41 -12.34 -5.57 -9.56
CA TYR A 41 -12.24 -6.12 -10.91
C TYR A 41 -10.78 -6.43 -11.23
N TYR A 42 -10.51 -7.66 -11.65
CA TYR A 42 -9.18 -8.08 -12.10
C TYR A 42 -9.11 -8.01 -13.63
N MET A 43 -8.12 -7.28 -14.14
CA MET A 43 -7.81 -7.23 -15.57
C MET A 43 -6.51 -7.97 -15.83
N ASN A 44 -6.55 -8.99 -16.68
CA ASN A 44 -5.35 -9.71 -17.11
C ASN A 44 -4.70 -8.98 -18.29
N VAL A 45 -4.04 -7.86 -17.99
CA VAL A 45 -3.35 -7.02 -18.98
C VAL A 45 -2.00 -6.57 -18.44
N ASP A 46 -0.99 -6.49 -19.29
CA ASP A 46 0.33 -5.94 -18.97
C ASP A 46 0.27 -4.40 -18.96
N PHE A 47 -0.36 -3.88 -17.95
CA PHE A 47 -0.72 -2.49 -17.82
C PHE A 47 0.46 -1.61 -17.37
N TYR A 48 1.40 -2.20 -16.62
CA TYR A 48 2.53 -1.49 -16.04
C TYR A 48 3.83 -2.22 -16.31
N ARG A 49 4.82 -1.51 -16.84
CA ARG A 49 6.17 -2.01 -17.06
C ARG A 49 7.12 -1.35 -16.08
N TYR A 50 7.75 -2.14 -15.24
CA TYR A 50 8.71 -1.66 -14.24
C TYR A 50 10.13 -2.02 -14.66
N PHE A 51 10.93 -1.00 -14.95
CA PHE A 51 12.34 -1.21 -15.24
C PHE A 51 13.14 -1.40 -13.95
N ILE A 52 13.80 -2.55 -13.80
CA ILE A 52 14.64 -2.89 -12.65
C ILE A 52 16.11 -2.86 -13.10
N GLY A 53 17.01 -2.34 -12.26
CA GLY A 53 18.46 -2.37 -12.52
C GLY A 53 19.19 -1.05 -12.32
N ARG A 54 18.52 0.00 -11.88
CA ARG A 54 19.20 1.23 -11.46
C ARG A 54 19.66 1.12 -10.02
N GLU A 55 20.83 1.66 -9.71
CA GLU A 55 21.43 1.61 -8.38
C GLU A 55 20.68 2.40 -7.31
N ASP A 56 19.96 3.46 -7.74
CA ASP A 56 19.19 4.36 -6.86
C ASP A 56 17.77 3.87 -6.53
N GLN A 57 17.37 2.70 -7.05
CA GLN A 57 16.03 2.17 -6.83
C GLN A 57 15.80 1.74 -5.39
N SER A 58 14.57 1.98 -4.91
CA SER A 58 14.14 1.60 -3.55
C SER A 58 14.18 0.10 -3.27
N VAL A 59 14.23 -0.73 -4.31
CA VAL A 59 14.38 -2.19 -4.23
C VAL A 59 15.84 -2.66 -4.16
N ASN A 60 16.82 -1.75 -4.26
CA ASN A 60 18.21 -2.08 -4.05
C ASN A 60 18.47 -2.31 -2.57
N GLU A 61 19.12 -3.41 -2.21
CA GLU A 61 19.36 -3.81 -0.82
C GLU A 61 20.06 -2.73 0.01
N LYS A 62 21.11 -2.11 -0.51
CA LYS A 62 21.81 -1.02 0.19
C LYS A 62 20.91 0.18 0.45
N VAL A 63 20.05 0.51 -0.52
CA VAL A 63 19.06 1.58 -0.38
C VAL A 63 17.99 1.21 0.64
N MET A 64 17.53 -0.05 0.64
CA MET A 64 16.55 -0.54 1.63
C MET A 64 17.11 -0.47 3.05
N ILE A 65 18.35 -0.92 3.26
CA ILE A 65 19.01 -0.86 4.57
C ILE A 65 19.12 0.60 5.05
N SER A 66 19.54 1.51 4.18
CA SER A 66 19.70 2.94 4.54
C SER A 66 18.38 3.65 4.85
N ARG A 67 17.22 3.05 4.53
CA ARG A 67 15.88 3.63 4.70
C ARG A 67 14.94 2.78 5.54
N ILE A 68 15.49 1.91 6.35
CA ILE A 68 14.71 0.99 7.19
C ILE A 68 13.79 1.74 8.17
N ASP A 69 14.22 2.90 8.67
CA ASP A 69 13.44 3.79 9.51
C ASP A 69 12.14 4.24 8.83
N GLN A 70 12.19 4.51 7.52
CA GLN A 70 11.02 4.90 6.74
C GLN A 70 10.07 3.72 6.54
N GLN A 71 10.58 2.52 6.32
CA GLN A 71 9.76 1.32 6.25
C GLN A 71 9.04 1.07 7.59
N ILE A 72 9.75 1.19 8.70
CA ILE A 72 9.16 1.07 10.04
C ILE A 72 8.09 2.12 10.27
N LYS A 73 8.35 3.37 9.87
CA LYS A 73 7.37 4.46 9.95
C LYS A 73 6.10 4.15 9.16
N VAL A 74 6.23 3.67 7.93
CA VAL A 74 5.09 3.29 7.07
C VAL A 74 4.29 2.16 7.70
N ASN A 75 4.97 1.13 8.22
CA ASN A 75 4.30 0.00 8.89
C ASN A 75 3.52 0.46 10.14
N LYS A 76 4.09 1.36 10.95
CA LYS A 76 3.39 1.96 12.09
C LYS A 76 2.14 2.70 11.65
N ILE A 77 2.23 3.54 10.63
CA ILE A 77 1.05 4.25 10.08
C ILE A 77 -0.03 3.26 9.65
N MET A 78 0.33 2.16 8.98
CA MET A 78 -0.65 1.15 8.54
C MET A 78 -1.34 0.48 9.73
N LEU A 79 -0.60 0.17 10.79
CA LEU A 79 -1.16 -0.44 12.01
C LEU A 79 -2.05 0.53 12.79
N ASP A 80 -1.68 1.81 12.85
CA ASP A 80 -2.43 2.84 13.59
C ASP A 80 -3.70 3.26 12.83
N ASP A 81 -3.65 3.31 11.49
CA ASP A 81 -4.75 3.78 10.65
C ASP A 81 -5.90 2.77 10.48
N VAL A 82 -5.62 1.48 10.63
CA VAL A 82 -6.61 0.43 10.38
C VAL A 82 -6.72 -0.55 11.54
N ASP A 83 -7.83 -0.47 12.26
CA ASP A 83 -8.22 -1.49 13.23
C ASP A 83 -8.70 -2.75 12.49
N LEU A 84 -7.83 -3.73 12.37
CA LEU A 84 -8.11 -4.99 11.66
C LEU A 84 -9.33 -5.73 12.24
N TRP A 85 -9.59 -5.62 13.53
CA TRP A 85 -10.72 -6.27 14.17
C TRP A 85 -12.07 -5.71 13.73
N LYS A 86 -12.08 -4.44 13.28
CA LYS A 86 -13.27 -3.77 12.75
C LYS A 86 -13.51 -4.00 11.26
N VAL A 87 -12.58 -4.66 10.55
CA VAL A 87 -12.78 -5.01 9.14
C VAL A 87 -13.81 -6.12 9.01
N PRO A 88 -15.01 -5.85 8.44
CA PRO A 88 -16.12 -6.81 8.48
C PRO A 88 -15.92 -8.01 7.57
N ASN A 89 -15.22 -7.84 6.45
CA ASN A 89 -14.98 -8.90 5.49
C ASN A 89 -13.78 -9.76 5.94
N LEU A 90 -14.07 -11.00 6.35
CA LEU A 90 -13.06 -11.95 6.85
C LEU A 90 -11.92 -12.22 5.86
N LYS A 91 -12.21 -12.31 4.56
CA LYS A 91 -11.18 -12.56 3.55
C LYS A 91 -10.27 -11.34 3.41
N CYS A 92 -10.85 -10.14 3.40
CA CYS A 92 -10.12 -8.88 3.38
C CYS A 92 -9.24 -8.75 4.63
N ARG A 93 -9.80 -8.97 5.81
CA ARG A 93 -9.07 -8.93 7.09
C ARG A 93 -7.89 -9.90 7.11
N LYS A 94 -8.09 -11.15 6.68
CA LYS A 94 -7.02 -12.15 6.59
C LYS A 94 -5.92 -11.73 5.62
N TYR A 95 -6.28 -11.17 4.46
CA TYR A 95 -5.31 -10.63 3.51
C TYR A 95 -4.50 -9.48 4.13
N MET A 96 -5.17 -8.54 4.77
CA MET A 96 -4.53 -7.38 5.39
C MET A 96 -3.60 -7.78 6.55
N PHE A 97 -3.95 -8.81 7.30
CA PHE A 97 -3.12 -9.35 8.38
C PHE A 97 -1.81 -9.97 7.87
N ASN A 98 -1.84 -10.55 6.66
CA ASN A 98 -0.67 -11.18 6.04
C ASN A 98 0.11 -10.23 5.12
N TYR A 99 -0.32 -8.99 4.95
CA TYR A 99 0.32 -7.98 4.11
C TYR A 99 1.52 -7.35 4.81
#